data_3a2b54dcab4214b25ea057dcf3ef392d
#
_entry.id   3a2b54dcab4214b25ea057dcf3ef392d
#
_cell.length_a   1.000
_cell.length_b   1.000
_cell.length_c   1.000
_cell.angle_alpha   90.00
_cell.angle_beta   90.00
_cell.angle_gamma   90.00
#
_symmetry.space_group_name_H-M   'P 1'
#
loop_
_entity.id
_entity.type
_entity.pdbx_description
1 polymer ?
#
loop_
_entity_poly.entity_id
_entity_poly.type
_entity_poly.pdbx_seq_one_letter_code
_entity_poly.pdbx_strand_id
1 'polypeptide(L)'
;NVLVEGIIAVQKEAVLAAKRAVVTVEEIVDDLDTHPNACILPHWTISAIAVVPGGAHPSYAQGYYERDNATYLEWDKVSSDRDAFTAWMKENVLEADPEVYAARTANLRSAA
;
A
#
# COMPACT_ATOMS: atom_id res chain seq x y z
N ASN A 1 13.33 8.51 8.05
CA ASN A 1 12.78 9.04 6.80
C ASN A 1 12.03 7.95 6.06
N VAL A 2 11.11 8.34 5.18
CA VAL A 2 10.39 7.42 4.29
C VAL A 2 10.59 7.86 2.85
N LEU A 3 11.04 6.95 2.00
CA LEU A 3 11.15 7.15 0.56
C LEU A 3 9.83 6.76 -0.10
N VAL A 4 9.26 7.68 -0.88
CA VAL A 4 8.11 7.45 -1.73
C VAL A 4 8.56 7.51 -3.18
N GLU A 5 8.33 6.46 -3.93
CA GLU A 5 8.70 6.33 -5.33
C GLU A 5 7.50 6.08 -6.23
N GLY A 6 7.72 6.20 -7.53
CA GLY A 6 6.67 6.05 -8.53
C GLY A 6 5.90 7.34 -8.78
N ILE A 7 4.60 7.23 -9.01
CA ILE A 7 3.75 8.40 -9.26
C ILE A 7 3.40 9.06 -7.94
N ILE A 8 3.99 10.23 -7.71
CA ILE A 8 3.75 11.04 -6.53
C ILE A 8 2.67 12.07 -6.86
N ALA A 9 1.58 12.04 -6.11
CA ALA A 9 0.52 13.04 -6.22
C ALA A 9 0.56 13.98 -4.99
N VAL A 10 -0.34 13.81 -4.05
CA VAL A 10 -0.50 14.70 -2.87
C VAL A 10 0.01 14.08 -1.57
N GLN A 11 0.75 12.99 -1.62
CA GLN A 11 1.21 12.26 -0.42
C GLN A 11 2.02 13.15 0.52
N LYS A 12 2.95 13.93 -0.03
CA LYS A 12 3.80 14.84 0.74
C LYS A 12 2.97 15.90 1.44
N GLU A 13 2.08 16.56 0.71
CA GLU A 13 1.21 17.61 1.23
C GLU A 13 0.25 17.06 2.28
N ALA A 14 -0.32 15.89 2.06
CA ALA A 14 -1.22 15.23 3.00
C ALA A 14 -0.51 14.90 4.32
N VAL A 15 0.71 14.36 4.25
CA VAL A 15 1.50 14.03 5.44
C VAL A 15 1.88 15.30 6.20
N LEU A 16 2.34 16.35 5.51
CA LEU A 16 2.73 17.61 6.13
C LEU A 16 1.55 18.37 6.74
N ALA A 17 0.36 18.22 6.19
CA ALA A 17 -0.86 18.83 6.72
C ALA A 17 -1.51 18.03 7.87
N ALA A 18 -1.16 16.76 8.02
CA ALA A 18 -1.77 15.89 9.01
C ALA A 18 -1.23 16.16 10.42
N LYS A 19 -2.10 16.09 11.41
CA LYS A 19 -1.69 16.11 12.83
C LYS A 19 -0.88 14.89 13.23
N ARG A 20 -1.19 13.74 12.61
CA ARG A 20 -0.49 12.46 12.78
C ARG A 20 -0.49 11.73 11.46
N ALA A 21 0.62 11.09 11.12
CA ALA A 21 0.75 10.26 9.94
C ALA A 21 1.22 8.86 10.36
N VAL A 22 0.50 7.84 9.90
CA VAL A 22 0.91 6.44 9.98
C VAL A 22 1.23 5.98 8.58
N VAL A 23 2.36 5.30 8.41
CA VAL A 23 2.85 4.86 7.10
C VAL A 23 3.07 3.36 7.12
N THR A 24 2.58 2.67 6.10
CA THR A 24 2.96 1.29 5.81
C THR A 24 4.08 1.30 4.77
N VAL A 25 5.09 0.45 4.98
CA VAL A 25 6.25 0.34 4.09
C VAL A 25 6.49 -1.10 3.69
N GLU A 26 7.12 -1.31 2.54
CA GLU A 26 7.48 -2.65 2.06
C GLU A 26 8.64 -3.25 2.87
N GLU A 27 9.62 -2.40 3.23
CA GLU A 27 10.76 -2.81 4.04
C GLU A 27 11.40 -1.63 4.79
N ILE A 28 12.27 -1.96 5.74
CA ILE A 28 13.16 -0.99 6.41
C ILE A 28 14.58 -1.29 5.94
N VAL A 29 15.26 -0.25 5.47
CA VAL A 29 16.64 -0.31 4.97
C VAL A 29 17.55 0.60 5.79
N ASP A 30 18.85 0.33 5.78
CA ASP A 30 19.83 1.16 6.48
C ASP A 30 19.99 2.53 5.81
N ASP A 31 20.03 2.55 4.48
CA ASP A 31 20.15 3.76 3.66
C ASP A 31 19.07 3.82 2.59
N LEU A 32 18.53 5.04 2.36
CA LEU A 32 17.56 5.27 1.30
C LEU A 32 18.31 5.62 0.00
N ASP A 33 18.01 4.92 -1.07
CA ASP A 33 18.51 5.25 -2.41
C ASP A 33 17.79 6.49 -2.94
N THR A 34 18.40 7.64 -2.76
CA THR A 34 17.83 8.93 -3.13
C THR A 34 18.27 9.34 -4.53
N HIS A 35 17.31 9.76 -5.33
CA HIS A 35 17.54 10.30 -6.68
C HIS A 35 16.69 11.58 -6.88
N PRO A 36 16.94 12.38 -7.96
CA PRO A 36 16.29 13.68 -8.13
C PRO A 36 14.76 13.68 -8.10
N ASN A 37 14.13 12.57 -8.45
CA ASN A 37 12.68 12.43 -8.47
C ASN A 37 12.12 11.72 -7.21
N ALA A 38 12.99 11.38 -6.24
CA ALA A 38 12.55 10.73 -5.00
C ALA A 38 11.85 11.74 -4.10
N CYS A 39 10.74 11.35 -3.51
CA CYS A 39 10.08 12.11 -2.46
C CYS A 39 10.46 11.53 -1.11
N ILE A 40 11.17 12.30 -0.31
CA ILE A 40 11.57 11.92 1.05
C ILE A 40 10.64 12.60 2.05
N LEU A 41 9.92 11.79 2.82
CA LEU A 41 9.15 12.26 3.98
C LEU A 41 10.06 12.25 5.20
N PRO A 42 10.32 13.40 5.84
CA PRO A 42 11.17 13.47 7.01
C PRO A 42 10.60 12.67 8.19
N HIS A 43 11.47 12.01 8.95
CA HIS A 43 11.05 11.18 10.08
C HIS A 43 10.17 11.92 11.11
N TRP A 44 10.42 13.20 11.34
CA TRP A 44 9.67 14.00 12.30
C TRP A 44 8.21 14.28 11.88
N THR A 45 7.84 14.03 10.62
CA THR A 45 6.45 14.12 10.15
C THR A 45 5.67 12.80 10.35
N ILE A 46 6.36 11.71 10.67
CA ILE A 46 5.79 10.37 10.76
C ILE A 46 5.58 9.98 12.22
N SER A 47 4.36 9.61 12.56
CA SER A 47 3.98 9.20 13.93
C SER A 47 4.23 7.72 14.18
N ALA A 48 4.03 6.87 13.18
CA ALA A 48 4.26 5.44 13.26
C ALA A 48 4.55 4.84 11.88
N ILE A 49 5.36 3.79 11.85
CA ILE A 49 5.65 2.98 10.65
C ILE A 49 5.33 1.53 10.94
N ALA A 50 4.66 0.86 10.00
CA ALA A 50 4.46 -0.58 10.02
C ALA A 50 5.05 -1.19 8.74
N VAL A 51 5.81 -2.27 8.88
CA VAL A 51 6.28 -3.06 7.73
C VAL A 51 5.16 -3.98 7.30
N VAL A 52 4.62 -3.74 6.13
CA VAL A 52 3.48 -4.47 5.55
C VAL A 52 3.79 -4.81 4.09
N PRO A 53 4.57 -5.86 3.83
CA PRO A 53 4.89 -6.28 2.47
C PRO A 53 3.61 -6.57 1.67
N GLY A 54 3.50 -5.99 0.47
CA GLY A 54 2.28 -6.08 -0.33
C GLY A 54 1.17 -5.12 0.11
N GLY A 55 1.41 -4.23 1.07
CA GLY A 55 0.39 -3.36 1.65
C GLY A 55 -0.21 -2.31 0.71
N ALA A 56 0.41 -2.05 -0.44
CA ALA A 56 -0.15 -1.16 -1.46
C ALA A 56 -1.13 -1.88 -2.43
N HIS A 57 -1.22 -3.23 -2.38
CA HIS A 57 -2.16 -3.97 -3.21
C HIS A 57 -3.61 -3.47 -3.04
N PRO A 58 -4.42 -3.34 -4.10
CA PRO A 58 -4.20 -3.73 -5.51
C PRO A 58 -3.43 -2.71 -6.37
N SER A 59 -2.92 -1.63 -5.78
CA SER A 59 -2.03 -0.70 -6.45
C SER A 59 -0.63 -1.32 -6.59
N TYR A 60 0.34 -0.55 -7.06
CA TYR A 60 1.71 -1.00 -7.21
C TYR A 60 2.61 -0.43 -6.11
N ALA A 61 3.73 -1.10 -5.88
CA ALA A 61 4.85 -0.53 -5.14
C ALA A 61 6.08 -0.55 -6.05
N GLN A 62 6.62 0.63 -6.37
CA GLN A 62 7.73 0.79 -7.30
C GLN A 62 8.93 -0.06 -6.88
N GLY A 63 9.39 -0.93 -7.78
CA GLY A 63 10.50 -1.85 -7.51
C GLY A 63 10.12 -3.15 -6.77
N TYR A 64 8.87 -3.29 -6.32
CA TYR A 64 8.40 -4.48 -5.59
C TYR A 64 7.36 -5.28 -6.36
N TYR A 65 6.32 -4.66 -6.88
CA TYR A 65 5.27 -5.34 -7.66
C TYR A 65 4.45 -4.35 -8.48
N GLU A 66 3.87 -4.89 -9.54
CA GLU A 66 3.00 -4.17 -10.45
C GLU A 66 1.56 -4.07 -9.93
N ARG A 67 0.79 -3.18 -10.55
CA ARG A 67 -0.63 -3.00 -10.27
C ARG A 67 -1.45 -4.23 -10.67
N ASP A 68 -2.29 -4.71 -9.76
CA ASP A 68 -3.24 -5.79 -10.04
C ASP A 68 -4.51 -5.27 -10.72
N ASN A 69 -4.46 -5.20 -12.05
CA ASN A 69 -5.59 -4.76 -12.85
C ASN A 69 -6.80 -5.71 -12.81
N ALA A 70 -6.58 -7.01 -12.55
CA ALA A 70 -7.66 -7.97 -12.45
C ALA A 70 -8.53 -7.68 -11.22
N THR A 71 -7.91 -7.39 -10.08
CA THR A 71 -8.64 -6.97 -8.87
C THR A 71 -9.42 -5.68 -9.09
N TYR A 72 -8.90 -4.69 -9.81
CA TYR A 72 -9.64 -3.47 -10.11
C TYR A 72 -10.87 -3.71 -11.00
N LEU A 73 -10.78 -4.61 -11.98
CA LEU A 73 -11.92 -4.97 -12.85
C LEU A 73 -12.99 -5.78 -12.09
N GLU A 74 -12.57 -6.63 -11.18
CA GLU A 74 -13.48 -7.38 -10.31
C GLU A 74 -14.18 -6.46 -9.30
N TRP A 75 -13.46 -5.47 -8.79
CA TRP A 75 -13.99 -4.49 -7.84
C TRP A 75 -15.20 -3.73 -8.35
N ASP A 76 -15.27 -3.43 -9.63
CA ASP A 76 -16.44 -2.77 -10.24
C ASP A 76 -17.72 -3.58 -10.03
N LYS A 77 -17.64 -4.91 -10.15
CA LYS A 77 -18.77 -5.83 -9.91
C LYS A 77 -19.14 -5.90 -8.42
N VAL A 78 -18.13 -6.00 -7.56
CA VAL A 78 -18.32 -6.06 -6.10
C VAL A 78 -18.93 -4.77 -5.57
N SER A 79 -18.41 -3.61 -6.00
CA SER A 79 -18.84 -2.30 -5.50
C SER A 79 -20.22 -1.85 -5.99
N SER A 80 -20.69 -2.42 -7.10
CA SER A 80 -22.00 -2.08 -7.68
C SER A 80 -23.18 -2.84 -7.05
N ASP A 81 -22.92 -3.89 -6.27
CA ASP A 81 -23.93 -4.68 -5.59
C ASP A 81 -23.70 -4.69 -4.07
N ARG A 82 -24.73 -4.33 -3.30
CA ARG A 82 -24.61 -4.20 -1.84
C ARG A 82 -24.32 -5.52 -1.14
N ASP A 83 -24.94 -6.60 -1.57
CA ASP A 83 -24.77 -7.90 -0.93
C ASP A 83 -23.39 -8.48 -1.25
N ALA A 84 -22.94 -8.34 -2.50
CA ALA A 84 -21.59 -8.69 -2.91
C ALA A 84 -20.53 -7.88 -2.14
N PHE A 85 -20.73 -6.56 -1.98
CA PHE A 85 -19.84 -5.71 -1.19
C PHE A 85 -19.79 -6.12 0.28
N THR A 86 -20.96 -6.41 0.88
CA THR A 86 -21.06 -6.84 2.28
C THR A 86 -20.33 -8.16 2.51
N ALA A 87 -20.51 -9.14 1.61
CA ALA A 87 -19.80 -10.41 1.67
C ALA A 87 -18.28 -10.23 1.53
N TRP A 88 -17.86 -9.41 0.57
CA TRP A 88 -16.46 -9.08 0.35
C TRP A 88 -15.83 -8.41 1.58
N MET A 89 -16.50 -7.42 2.16
CA MET A 89 -16.03 -6.74 3.38
C MET A 89 -15.86 -7.70 4.55
N LYS A 90 -16.82 -8.62 4.72
CA LYS A 90 -16.74 -9.62 5.77
C LYS A 90 -15.50 -10.50 5.60
N GLU A 91 -15.31 -11.05 4.42
CA GLU A 91 -14.22 -11.98 4.11
C GLU A 91 -12.84 -11.31 4.12
N ASN A 92 -12.72 -10.12 3.51
CA ASN A 92 -11.42 -9.53 3.22
C ASN A 92 -10.97 -8.46 4.22
N VAL A 93 -11.86 -7.97 5.08
CA VAL A 93 -11.56 -6.90 6.05
C VAL A 93 -11.92 -7.32 7.48
N LEU A 94 -13.17 -7.69 7.73
CA LEU A 94 -13.66 -7.89 9.10
C LEU A 94 -13.21 -9.24 9.71
N GLU A 95 -13.16 -10.28 8.90
CA GLU A 95 -12.74 -11.63 9.28
C GLU A 95 -11.44 -12.04 8.56
N ALA A 96 -10.73 -11.06 7.96
CA ALA A 96 -9.51 -11.32 7.23
C ALA A 96 -8.40 -11.85 8.15
N ASP A 97 -7.78 -12.94 7.73
CA ASP A 97 -6.56 -13.44 8.34
C ASP A 97 -5.35 -12.73 7.68
N PRO A 98 -4.54 -12.00 8.46
CA PRO A 98 -3.36 -11.32 7.94
C PRO A 98 -2.36 -12.26 7.25
N GLU A 99 -2.25 -13.51 7.70
CA GLU A 99 -1.34 -14.50 7.10
C GLU A 99 -1.83 -14.94 5.72
N VAL A 100 -3.14 -15.10 5.55
CA VAL A 100 -3.76 -15.43 4.25
C VAL A 100 -3.56 -14.27 3.27
N TYR A 101 -3.72 -13.03 3.72
CA TYR A 101 -3.47 -11.85 2.90
C TYR A 101 -1.99 -11.76 2.48
N ALA A 102 -1.07 -11.94 3.42
CA ALA A 102 0.36 -11.92 3.15
C ALA A 102 0.78 -13.02 2.15
N ALA A 103 0.22 -14.23 2.26
CA ALA A 103 0.46 -15.31 1.31
C ALA A 103 -0.06 -14.98 -0.11
N ARG A 104 -1.22 -14.33 -0.21
CA ARG A 104 -1.79 -13.88 -1.50
C ARG A 104 -0.90 -12.84 -2.18
N THR A 105 -0.42 -11.86 -1.43
CA THR A 105 0.42 -10.78 -1.97
C THR A 105 1.88 -11.20 -2.21
N ALA A 106 2.37 -12.26 -1.56
CA ALA A 106 3.71 -12.79 -1.79
C ALA A 106 3.93 -13.22 -3.25
N ASN A 107 2.91 -13.77 -3.90
CA ASN A 107 2.98 -14.18 -5.30
C ASN A 107 3.13 -13.00 -6.26
N LEU A 108 2.62 -11.82 -5.92
CA LEU A 108 2.76 -10.61 -6.73
C LEU A 108 4.21 -10.11 -6.74
N ARG A 109 4.90 -10.25 -5.62
CA ARG A 109 6.31 -9.83 -5.46
C ARG A 109 7.29 -10.75 -6.18
N SER A 110 6.96 -12.03 -6.34
CA SER A 110 7.80 -13.00 -7.06
C SER A 110 7.67 -12.92 -8.58
N ALA A 111 6.64 -12.23 -9.09
CA ALA A 111 6.38 -12.05 -10.52
C ALA A 111 6.98 -10.74 -11.08
N ALA A 112 7.50 -9.89 -10.24
CA ALA A 112 8.21 -8.66 -10.58
C ALA A 112 9.72 -8.90 -10.61
#